data_20b4cbad4428ee57f7b1d518b026ae8f
#
_entry.id   20b4cbad4428ee57f7b1d518b026ae8f
#
_cell.length_a   1.000
_cell.length_b   1.000
_cell.length_c   1.000
_cell.angle_alpha   90.00
_cell.angle_beta   90.00
_cell.angle_gamma   90.00
#
_symmetry.space_group_name_H-M   'P 1'
#
loop_
_entity.id
_entity.type
_entity.pdbx_description
1 polymer ?
#
loop_
_entity_poly.entity_id
_entity_poly.type
_entity_poly.pdbx_seq_one_letter_code
_entity_poly.pdbx_strand_id
1 'polypeptide(L)'
;KILPRIAEEGYNCIQIMAIQEHPYYGSFGYHVSSFFAASSRFGTPDELKALIDAAHEMGIAVIMDIVHSHAVKNEVEGLGNFAGDPNQYFYPGVRREHPAWDSLCFDYGKNEVIHFLLSNCKYWLEEYKFDGFRFDGVTSMLYYSHGLGEAFCNYGDYFNGHQDDNAICYLTLANEVIHQVNPKAITIAEEVSGMPGLAAKIEDGGYGFDYRMAMNIPDYWIKTIKEKIDEDWKPSSMFWEVTNRRQDEKTISYAESHDQALVGD
;
A
#
# COMPACT_ATOMS: atom_id res chain seq x y z
N LYS A 1 9.92 23.42 4.66
CA LYS A 1 10.57 24.15 3.54
C LYS A 1 10.00 23.76 2.19
N ILE A 2 9.59 22.50 1.97
CA ILE A 2 9.13 22.00 0.66
C ILE A 2 7.64 22.22 0.42
N LEU A 3 6.79 22.18 1.46
CA LEU A 3 5.33 22.31 1.33
C LEU A 3 4.86 23.54 0.54
N PRO A 4 5.43 24.77 0.76
CA PRO A 4 5.05 25.94 -0.03
C PRO A 4 5.27 25.75 -1.53
N ARG A 5 6.37 25.12 -1.91
CA ARG A 5 6.66 24.81 -3.31
C ARG A 5 5.67 23.81 -3.90
N ILE A 6 5.32 22.75 -3.14
CA ILE A 6 4.32 21.77 -3.54
C ILE A 6 2.97 22.45 -3.80
N ALA A 7 2.57 23.38 -2.91
CA ALA A 7 1.35 24.14 -3.08
C ALA A 7 1.38 25.07 -4.29
N GLU A 8 2.52 25.77 -4.53
CA GLU A 8 2.72 26.65 -5.71
C GLU A 8 2.64 25.87 -7.02
N GLU A 9 3.13 24.64 -7.05
CA GLU A 9 3.07 23.75 -8.21
C GLU A 9 1.67 23.14 -8.44
N GLY A 10 0.72 23.42 -7.54
CA GLY A 10 -0.69 23.02 -7.66
C GLY A 10 -1.01 21.61 -7.19
N TYR A 11 -0.11 20.95 -6.48
CA TYR A 11 -0.40 19.67 -5.84
C TYR A 11 -1.31 19.87 -4.62
N ASN A 12 -2.29 18.99 -4.47
CA ASN A 12 -3.27 19.03 -3.38
C ASN A 12 -3.20 17.82 -2.43
N CYS A 13 -2.29 16.90 -2.68
CA CYS A 13 -2.05 15.74 -1.84
C CYS A 13 -0.58 15.34 -1.90
N ILE A 14 -0.03 14.92 -0.77
CA ILE A 14 1.27 14.25 -0.68
C ILE A 14 1.10 12.86 -0.09
N GLN A 15 1.87 11.92 -0.62
CA GLN A 15 2.01 10.59 -0.04
C GLN A 15 3.37 10.50 0.63
N ILE A 16 3.38 10.16 1.93
CA ILE A 16 4.60 9.89 2.69
C ILE A 16 4.88 8.40 2.60
N MET A 17 6.08 8.03 2.15
CA MET A 17 6.56 6.65 2.17
C MET A 17 6.48 6.09 3.60
N ALA A 18 6.51 4.76 3.73
CA ALA A 18 6.36 4.05 5.00
C ALA A 18 7.09 4.73 6.17
N ILE A 19 6.30 5.35 7.07
CA ILE A 19 6.81 6.16 8.19
C ILE A 19 6.74 5.43 9.54
N GLN A 20 6.20 4.24 9.57
CA GLN A 20 6.17 3.41 10.77
C GLN A 20 7.59 3.03 11.21
N GLU A 21 7.80 2.82 12.52
CA GLU A 21 9.14 2.50 13.03
C GLU A 21 9.69 1.20 12.45
N HIS A 22 10.95 1.24 12.05
CA HIS A 22 11.64 0.14 11.38
C HIS A 22 13.13 0.12 11.80
N PRO A 23 13.73 -1.08 12.02
CA PRO A 23 15.10 -1.19 12.52
C PRO A 23 16.15 -0.94 11.44
N TYR A 24 15.82 -1.20 10.16
CA TYR A 24 16.77 -1.12 9.05
C TYR A 24 16.42 0.01 8.09
N TYR A 25 17.27 1.03 8.03
CA TYR A 25 17.08 2.20 7.15
C TYR A 25 16.99 1.83 5.66
N GLY A 26 17.77 0.84 5.21
CA GLY A 26 17.76 0.39 3.82
C GLY A 26 16.46 -0.30 3.37
N SER A 27 15.51 -0.55 4.29
CA SER A 27 14.16 -0.99 3.94
C SER A 27 13.24 0.16 3.53
N PHE A 28 13.68 1.40 3.60
CA PHE A 28 12.88 2.61 3.33
C PHE A 28 11.58 2.70 4.14
N GLY A 29 11.48 1.95 5.26
CA GLY A 29 10.30 1.89 6.11
C GLY A 29 9.39 0.67 5.86
N TYR A 30 9.66 -0.14 4.85
CA TYR A 30 8.80 -1.28 4.51
C TYR A 30 9.04 -2.55 5.36
N HIS A 31 10.07 -2.58 6.20
CA HIS A 31 10.27 -3.62 7.22
C HIS A 31 9.87 -3.12 8.62
N VAL A 32 8.57 -2.96 8.82
CA VAL A 32 8.00 -2.38 10.04
C VAL A 32 8.23 -3.28 11.26
N SER A 33 8.71 -2.68 12.36
CA SER A 33 8.86 -3.34 13.67
C SER A 33 7.81 -2.88 14.68
N SER A 34 7.43 -1.60 14.67
CA SER A 34 6.47 -1.03 15.60
C SER A 34 5.37 -0.26 14.85
N PHE A 35 4.21 -0.88 14.73
CA PHE A 35 3.10 -0.40 13.89
C PHE A 35 2.45 0.88 14.42
N PHE A 36 2.47 1.12 15.73
CA PHE A 36 1.88 2.28 16.40
C PHE A 36 2.90 3.38 16.75
N ALA A 37 4.08 3.35 16.15
CA ALA A 37 5.12 4.35 16.37
C ALA A 37 5.57 4.96 15.06
N ALA A 38 5.68 6.30 15.02
CA ALA A 38 6.37 7.00 13.94
C ALA A 38 7.88 6.71 14.02
N SER A 39 8.54 6.59 12.88
CA SER A 39 9.96 6.31 12.82
C SER A 39 10.78 7.41 13.52
N SER A 40 11.56 6.99 14.50
CA SER A 40 12.46 7.87 15.26
C SER A 40 13.59 8.49 14.40
N ARG A 41 13.79 7.96 13.19
CA ARG A 41 14.83 8.42 12.26
C ARG A 41 14.57 9.78 11.65
N PHE A 42 13.29 10.18 11.57
CA PHE A 42 12.86 11.37 10.83
C PHE A 42 12.36 12.49 11.73
N GLY A 43 12.38 12.28 13.02
CA GLY A 43 11.92 13.26 14.01
C GLY A 43 11.03 12.63 15.08
N THR A 44 10.37 13.49 15.82
CA THR A 44 9.45 13.10 16.89
C THR A 44 8.01 12.92 16.36
N PRO A 45 7.15 12.21 17.11
CA PRO A 45 5.72 12.14 16.81
C PRO A 45 5.05 13.52 16.65
N ASP A 46 5.43 14.48 17.50
CA ASP A 46 4.86 15.84 17.45
C ASP A 46 5.32 16.60 16.21
N GLU A 47 6.55 16.38 15.74
CA GLU A 47 7.04 16.97 14.47
C GLU A 47 6.31 16.38 13.26
N LEU A 48 5.96 15.10 13.27
CA LEU A 48 5.13 14.50 12.21
C LEU A 48 3.72 15.10 12.22
N LYS A 49 3.11 15.24 13.40
CA LYS A 49 1.80 15.92 13.54
C LYS A 49 1.86 17.36 13.03
N ALA A 50 2.92 18.10 13.38
CA ALA A 50 3.13 19.47 12.92
C ALA A 50 3.34 19.56 11.40
N LEU A 51 3.99 18.57 10.77
CA LEU A 51 4.12 18.48 9.32
C LEU A 51 2.75 18.32 8.64
N ILE A 52 1.90 17.43 9.18
CA ILE A 52 0.56 17.18 8.64
C ILE A 52 -0.33 18.44 8.81
N ASP A 53 -0.28 19.06 9.98
CA ASP A 53 -1.02 20.30 10.27
C ASP A 53 -0.61 21.42 9.29
N ALA A 54 0.69 21.62 9.09
CA ALA A 54 1.20 22.60 8.13
C ALA A 54 0.82 22.30 6.68
N ALA A 55 0.68 21.03 6.30
CA ALA A 55 0.17 20.64 4.98
C ALA A 55 -1.32 20.98 4.85
N HIS A 56 -2.11 20.70 5.87
CA HIS A 56 -3.54 21.03 5.92
C HIS A 56 -3.79 22.55 5.84
N GLU A 57 -2.98 23.37 6.53
CA GLU A 57 -3.05 24.83 6.42
C GLU A 57 -2.86 25.34 4.97
N MET A 58 -2.14 24.59 4.15
CA MET A 58 -1.90 24.90 2.72
C MET A 58 -2.91 24.21 1.79
N GLY A 59 -3.91 23.50 2.33
CA GLY A 59 -4.90 22.76 1.54
C GLY A 59 -4.35 21.48 0.90
N ILE A 60 -3.27 20.93 1.46
CA ILE A 60 -2.63 19.70 0.98
C ILE A 60 -3.03 18.54 1.89
N ALA A 61 -3.69 17.54 1.35
CA ALA A 61 -3.97 16.29 2.04
C ALA A 61 -2.68 15.45 2.21
N VAL A 62 -2.62 14.65 3.27
CA VAL A 62 -1.47 13.79 3.55
C VAL A 62 -1.89 12.34 3.65
N ILE A 63 -1.42 11.50 2.73
CA ILE A 63 -1.67 10.06 2.70
C ILE A 63 -0.43 9.33 3.24
N MET A 64 -0.67 8.31 4.05
CA MET A 64 0.38 7.45 4.59
C MET A 64 0.48 6.17 3.78
N ASP A 65 1.70 5.77 3.48
CA ASP A 65 2.00 4.44 2.98
C ASP A 65 1.99 3.45 4.15
N ILE A 66 1.00 2.54 4.20
CA ILE A 66 0.78 1.63 5.32
C ILE A 66 1.15 0.21 4.93
N VAL A 67 2.00 -0.43 5.74
CA VAL A 67 2.50 -1.79 5.49
C VAL A 67 1.75 -2.77 6.38
N HIS A 68 0.69 -3.38 5.86
CA HIS A 68 -0.07 -4.44 6.53
C HIS A 68 0.03 -5.80 5.83
N SER A 69 0.81 -5.86 4.75
CA SER A 69 1.11 -7.09 4.02
C SER A 69 2.09 -7.99 4.78
N HIS A 70 2.99 -7.40 5.58
CA HIS A 70 4.05 -8.13 6.27
C HIS A 70 4.65 -7.32 7.44
N ALA A 71 5.52 -7.95 8.19
CA ALA A 71 6.34 -7.31 9.23
C ALA A 71 7.80 -7.74 9.10
N VAL A 72 8.71 -6.96 9.67
CA VAL A 72 10.13 -7.33 9.72
C VAL A 72 10.35 -8.67 10.44
N LYS A 73 11.25 -9.47 9.93
CA LYS A 73 11.69 -10.72 10.55
C LYS A 73 12.67 -10.43 11.71
N ASN A 74 12.12 -9.88 12.81
CA ASN A 74 12.89 -9.47 13.98
C ASN A 74 12.14 -9.87 15.26
N GLU A 75 12.81 -10.63 16.12
CA GLU A 75 12.26 -11.14 17.38
C GLU A 75 12.56 -10.21 18.57
N VAL A 76 13.50 -9.29 18.41
CA VAL A 76 13.97 -8.40 19.51
C VAL A 76 13.26 -7.04 19.44
N GLU A 77 13.20 -6.44 18.26
CA GLU A 77 12.64 -5.10 18.04
C GLU A 77 11.29 -5.13 17.34
N GLY A 78 10.78 -6.31 16.93
CA GLY A 78 9.55 -6.50 16.19
C GLY A 78 8.59 -7.49 16.84
N LEU A 79 7.62 -7.92 16.04
CA LEU A 79 6.55 -8.83 16.48
C LEU A 79 6.91 -10.31 16.33
N GLY A 80 8.13 -10.65 15.86
CA GLY A 80 8.51 -12.01 15.46
C GLY A 80 8.38 -13.06 16.56
N ASN A 81 8.53 -12.65 17.85
CA ASN A 81 8.33 -13.50 19.03
C ASN A 81 7.88 -12.67 20.24
N PHE A 82 6.93 -11.77 20.04
CA PHE A 82 6.59 -10.70 20.98
C PHE A 82 6.23 -11.19 22.38
N ALA A 83 5.44 -12.25 22.50
CA ALA A 83 5.03 -12.81 23.79
C ALA A 83 5.60 -14.22 24.06
N GLY A 84 6.70 -14.60 23.40
CA GLY A 84 7.26 -15.95 23.47
C GLY A 84 6.52 -16.94 22.58
N ASP A 85 5.60 -16.47 21.74
CA ASP A 85 4.92 -17.24 20.70
C ASP A 85 5.23 -16.63 19.31
N PRO A 86 6.04 -17.31 18.48
CA PRO A 86 6.41 -16.83 17.18
C PRO A 86 5.24 -16.74 16.19
N ASN A 87 4.14 -17.40 16.50
CA ASN A 87 2.94 -17.41 15.66
C ASN A 87 1.84 -16.49 16.21
N GLN A 88 2.09 -15.69 17.24
CA GLN A 88 1.06 -14.81 17.82
C GLN A 88 0.36 -13.94 16.77
N TYR A 89 1.13 -13.33 15.87
CA TYR A 89 0.64 -12.46 14.79
C TYR A 89 0.68 -13.11 13.42
N PHE A 90 1.48 -14.13 13.25
CA PHE A 90 1.86 -14.65 11.94
C PHE A 90 1.34 -16.05 11.69
N TYR A 91 1.24 -16.43 10.42
CA TYR A 91 0.92 -17.78 10.02
C TYR A 91 1.93 -18.79 10.60
N PRO A 92 1.51 -20.01 10.93
CA PRO A 92 2.45 -21.06 11.30
C PRO A 92 3.09 -21.71 10.06
N GLY A 93 4.21 -22.41 10.29
CA GLY A 93 4.88 -23.22 9.27
C GLY A 93 5.42 -22.42 8.10
N VAL A 94 5.29 -22.98 6.90
CA VAL A 94 5.87 -22.41 5.68
C VAL A 94 5.24 -21.07 5.25
N ARG A 95 4.00 -20.80 5.66
CA ARG A 95 3.31 -19.54 5.38
C ARG A 95 3.76 -18.37 6.26
N ARG A 96 4.57 -18.64 7.26
CA ARG A 96 5.06 -17.63 8.20
C ARG A 96 5.95 -16.61 7.52
N GLU A 97 6.82 -17.06 6.62
CA GLU A 97 7.83 -16.22 5.99
C GLU A 97 7.46 -15.93 4.53
N HIS A 98 7.60 -14.67 4.15
CA HIS A 98 7.40 -14.27 2.76
C HIS A 98 8.59 -14.75 1.91
N PRO A 99 8.35 -15.51 0.82
CA PRO A 99 9.43 -16.18 0.08
C PRO A 99 10.39 -15.23 -0.65
N ALA A 100 9.98 -13.97 -0.89
CA ALA A 100 10.76 -13.00 -1.64
C ALA A 100 11.22 -11.77 -0.84
N TRP A 101 10.59 -11.46 0.33
CA TRP A 101 10.82 -10.18 1.00
C TRP A 101 11.53 -10.29 2.36
N ASP A 102 12.00 -11.47 2.74
CA ASP A 102 12.64 -11.72 4.05
C ASP A 102 11.85 -11.12 5.22
N SER A 103 10.55 -11.37 5.24
CA SER A 103 9.59 -10.78 6.16
C SER A 103 8.61 -11.82 6.67
N LEU A 104 7.76 -11.46 7.64
CA LEU A 104 6.76 -12.32 8.27
C LEU A 104 5.36 -11.94 7.79
N CYS A 105 4.55 -12.95 7.42
CA CYS A 105 3.20 -12.77 6.92
C CYS A 105 2.18 -12.84 8.05
N PHE A 106 1.33 -11.83 8.18
CA PHE A 106 0.25 -11.79 9.15
C PHE A 106 -0.77 -12.90 8.91
N ASP A 107 -1.25 -13.50 10.00
CA ASP A 107 -2.34 -14.46 9.97
C ASP A 107 -3.69 -13.72 10.05
N TYR A 108 -4.23 -13.37 8.91
CA TYR A 108 -5.53 -12.68 8.81
C TYR A 108 -6.73 -13.56 9.22
N GLY A 109 -6.52 -14.84 9.49
CA GLY A 109 -7.53 -15.73 10.07
C GLY A 109 -7.74 -15.55 11.58
N LYS A 110 -6.88 -14.76 12.25
CA LYS A 110 -6.97 -14.48 13.68
C LYS A 110 -7.68 -13.17 13.95
N ASN A 111 -8.76 -13.20 14.72
CA ASN A 111 -9.53 -12.01 15.09
C ASN A 111 -8.66 -10.95 15.78
N GLU A 112 -7.72 -11.37 16.61
CA GLU A 112 -6.80 -10.49 17.34
C GLU A 112 -5.85 -9.76 16.39
N VAL A 113 -5.40 -10.44 15.32
CA VAL A 113 -4.54 -9.84 14.29
C VAL A 113 -5.34 -8.83 13.46
N ILE A 114 -6.55 -9.21 13.02
CA ILE A 114 -7.47 -8.28 12.35
C ILE A 114 -7.72 -7.05 13.22
N HIS A 115 -8.04 -7.24 14.49
CA HIS A 115 -8.28 -6.14 15.43
C HIS A 115 -7.04 -5.25 15.60
N PHE A 116 -5.84 -5.83 15.68
CA PHE A 116 -4.58 -5.10 15.75
C PHE A 116 -4.37 -4.19 14.52
N LEU A 117 -4.55 -4.75 13.32
CA LEU A 117 -4.36 -4.03 12.07
C LEU A 117 -5.44 -2.97 11.81
N LEU A 118 -6.71 -3.26 12.12
CA LEU A 118 -7.80 -2.26 12.05
C LEU A 118 -7.60 -1.12 13.05
N SER A 119 -7.18 -1.44 14.29
CA SER A 119 -6.84 -0.43 15.29
C SER A 119 -5.67 0.44 14.83
N ASN A 120 -4.74 -0.11 14.07
CA ASN A 120 -3.62 0.63 13.50
C ASN A 120 -4.08 1.66 12.44
N CYS A 121 -4.99 1.29 11.54
CA CYS A 121 -5.60 2.25 10.61
C CYS A 121 -6.30 3.39 11.38
N LYS A 122 -7.14 3.04 12.36
CA LYS A 122 -7.82 4.03 13.20
C LYS A 122 -6.85 4.97 13.91
N TYR A 123 -5.78 4.43 14.50
CA TYR A 123 -4.76 5.20 15.21
C TYR A 123 -4.11 6.28 14.35
N TRP A 124 -3.68 5.94 13.15
CA TRP A 124 -3.03 6.91 12.26
C TRP A 124 -4.00 8.00 11.78
N LEU A 125 -5.27 7.67 11.57
CA LEU A 125 -6.31 8.65 11.22
C LEU A 125 -6.64 9.58 12.39
N GLU A 126 -6.85 9.03 13.59
CA GLU A 126 -7.31 9.82 14.75
C GLU A 126 -6.17 10.57 15.43
N GLU A 127 -5.01 9.95 15.59
CA GLU A 127 -3.92 10.53 16.35
C GLU A 127 -3.05 11.48 15.52
N TYR A 128 -2.77 11.14 14.25
CA TYR A 128 -1.92 11.94 13.36
C TYR A 128 -2.69 12.75 12.34
N LYS A 129 -3.98 12.47 12.15
CA LYS A 129 -4.83 13.15 11.16
C LYS A 129 -4.41 12.95 9.71
N PHE A 130 -3.89 11.77 9.38
CA PHE A 130 -3.72 11.39 7.98
C PHE A 130 -5.07 11.40 7.24
N ASP A 131 -5.05 11.75 5.97
CA ASP A 131 -6.23 11.83 5.10
C ASP A 131 -6.50 10.51 4.35
N GLY A 132 -5.73 9.49 4.62
CA GLY A 132 -5.90 8.19 4.00
C GLY A 132 -4.62 7.37 3.93
N PHE A 133 -4.70 6.27 3.18
CA PHE A 133 -3.62 5.29 3.08
C PHE A 133 -3.41 4.79 1.65
N ARG A 134 -2.15 4.55 1.32
CA ARG A 134 -1.77 3.60 0.27
C ARG A 134 -1.38 2.30 0.96
N PHE A 135 -2.08 1.22 0.67
CA PHE A 135 -1.77 -0.11 1.17
C PHE A 135 -0.68 -0.74 0.32
N ASP A 136 0.44 -1.02 0.96
CA ASP A 136 1.61 -1.66 0.36
C ASP A 136 1.38 -3.16 0.14
N GLY A 137 1.81 -3.67 -1.01
CA GLY A 137 1.90 -5.09 -1.29
C GLY A 137 0.57 -5.84 -1.26
N VAL A 138 -0.53 -5.24 -1.69
CA VAL A 138 -1.87 -5.87 -1.65
C VAL A 138 -1.91 -7.17 -2.45
N THR A 139 -1.23 -7.27 -3.58
CA THR A 139 -1.12 -8.54 -4.34
C THR A 139 -0.61 -9.68 -3.46
N SER A 140 0.41 -9.40 -2.64
CA SER A 140 0.98 -10.40 -1.71
C SER A 140 -0.02 -10.87 -0.65
N MET A 141 -0.99 -10.03 -0.30
CA MET A 141 -2.05 -10.39 0.66
C MET A 141 -3.14 -11.24 0.02
N LEU A 142 -3.51 -10.91 -1.22
CA LEU A 142 -4.66 -11.53 -1.91
C LEU A 142 -4.48 -13.01 -2.25
N TYR A 143 -3.25 -13.49 -2.38
CA TYR A 143 -2.96 -14.84 -2.89
C TYR A 143 -2.03 -15.62 -1.97
N TYR A 144 -2.29 -16.92 -1.83
CA TYR A 144 -1.40 -17.84 -1.09
C TYR A 144 0.00 -17.94 -1.70
N SER A 145 0.13 -17.71 -3.00
CA SER A 145 1.40 -17.63 -3.73
C SER A 145 2.07 -16.27 -3.61
N HIS A 146 1.44 -15.28 -2.95
CA HIS A 146 1.87 -13.88 -2.94
C HIS A 146 1.91 -13.25 -4.35
N GLY A 147 1.21 -13.82 -5.33
CA GLY A 147 1.26 -13.42 -6.73
C GLY A 147 2.56 -13.82 -7.46
N LEU A 148 3.44 -14.58 -6.81
CA LEU A 148 4.73 -14.98 -7.37
C LEU A 148 4.57 -16.15 -8.34
N GLY A 149 5.08 -15.97 -9.57
CA GLY A 149 5.05 -17.02 -10.59
C GLY A 149 3.68 -17.31 -11.18
N GLU A 150 2.68 -16.50 -10.89
CA GLU A 150 1.33 -16.62 -11.44
C GLU A 150 1.11 -15.63 -12.60
N ALA A 151 0.31 -16.05 -13.59
CA ALA A 151 -0.15 -15.20 -14.68
C ALA A 151 -1.69 -15.11 -14.60
N PHE A 152 -2.20 -13.89 -14.60
CA PHE A 152 -3.63 -13.60 -14.54
C PHE A 152 -4.12 -13.23 -15.94
N CYS A 153 -4.49 -14.23 -16.74
CA CYS A 153 -4.84 -14.07 -18.16
C CYS A 153 -6.35 -14.04 -18.43
N ASN A 154 -7.15 -14.55 -17.50
CA ASN A 154 -8.60 -14.60 -17.59
C ASN A 154 -9.26 -14.51 -16.21
N TYR A 155 -10.58 -14.27 -16.17
CA TYR A 155 -11.32 -14.11 -14.92
C TYR A 155 -11.24 -15.33 -13.99
N GLY A 156 -11.12 -16.54 -14.53
CA GLY A 156 -10.99 -17.76 -13.72
C GLY A 156 -9.71 -17.80 -12.90
N ASP A 157 -8.65 -17.12 -13.33
CA ASP A 157 -7.38 -17.09 -12.61
C ASP A 157 -7.49 -16.32 -11.28
N TYR A 158 -8.41 -15.36 -11.19
CA TYR A 158 -8.67 -14.60 -9.96
C TYR A 158 -9.56 -15.32 -8.96
N PHE A 159 -10.26 -16.39 -9.36
CA PHE A 159 -11.29 -17.08 -8.55
C PHE A 159 -11.14 -18.60 -8.55
N ASN A 160 -9.90 -19.07 -8.55
CA ASN A 160 -9.56 -20.50 -8.67
C ASN A 160 -9.31 -21.19 -7.31
N GLY A 161 -9.58 -20.49 -6.18
CA GLY A 161 -9.36 -20.99 -4.83
C GLY A 161 -7.94 -20.79 -4.31
N HIS A 162 -7.10 -20.04 -5.01
CA HIS A 162 -5.76 -19.63 -4.56
C HIS A 162 -5.74 -18.30 -3.81
N GLN A 163 -6.90 -17.67 -3.66
CA GLN A 163 -7.06 -16.42 -2.92
C GLN A 163 -7.03 -16.69 -1.41
N ASP A 164 -6.48 -15.74 -0.66
CA ASP A 164 -6.59 -15.73 0.79
C ASP A 164 -7.85 -14.96 1.21
N ASP A 165 -8.95 -15.69 1.40
CA ASP A 165 -10.25 -15.11 1.78
C ASP A 165 -10.18 -14.34 3.10
N ASN A 166 -9.28 -14.71 4.03
CA ASN A 166 -9.10 -14.00 5.28
C ASN A 166 -8.44 -12.63 5.06
N ALA A 167 -7.45 -12.56 4.17
CA ALA A 167 -6.83 -11.29 3.79
C ALA A 167 -7.80 -10.38 3.03
N ILE A 168 -8.62 -10.94 2.13
CA ILE A 168 -9.69 -10.21 1.44
C ILE A 168 -10.70 -9.66 2.44
N CYS A 169 -11.13 -10.46 3.41
CA CYS A 169 -12.02 -10.03 4.49
C CYS A 169 -11.38 -8.89 5.30
N TYR A 170 -10.12 -9.02 5.68
CA TYR A 170 -9.39 -7.97 6.38
C TYR A 170 -9.36 -6.66 5.58
N LEU A 171 -8.98 -6.71 4.29
CA LEU A 171 -8.90 -5.52 3.44
C LEU A 171 -10.26 -4.81 3.29
N THR A 172 -11.33 -5.58 3.13
CA THR A 172 -12.69 -5.06 3.07
C THR A 172 -13.09 -4.37 4.40
N LEU A 173 -12.82 -5.01 5.52
CA LEU A 173 -13.06 -4.43 6.85
C LEU A 173 -12.19 -3.18 7.10
N ALA A 174 -10.95 -3.17 6.63
CA ALA A 174 -10.07 -2.01 6.76
C ALA A 174 -10.65 -0.79 6.03
N ASN A 175 -11.10 -0.97 4.79
CA ASN A 175 -11.75 0.11 4.03
C ASN A 175 -13.02 0.61 4.74
N GLU A 176 -13.85 -0.29 5.26
CA GLU A 176 -15.05 0.08 6.00
C GLU A 176 -14.72 0.87 7.27
N VAL A 177 -13.78 0.40 8.09
CA VAL A 177 -13.37 1.08 9.34
C VAL A 177 -12.76 2.45 9.03
N ILE A 178 -11.89 2.54 8.02
CA ILE A 178 -11.27 3.81 7.61
C ILE A 178 -12.35 4.84 7.25
N HIS A 179 -13.33 4.49 6.43
CA HIS A 179 -14.40 5.40 6.02
C HIS A 179 -15.42 5.68 7.15
N GLN A 180 -15.59 4.77 8.11
CA GLN A 180 -16.38 5.05 9.33
C GLN A 180 -15.68 6.06 10.24
N VAL A 181 -14.36 5.97 10.38
CA VAL A 181 -13.56 6.92 11.18
C VAL A 181 -13.47 8.28 10.49
N ASN A 182 -13.19 8.29 9.20
CA ASN A 182 -13.13 9.49 8.38
C ASN A 182 -13.77 9.26 7.00
N PRO A 183 -15.04 9.70 6.79
CA PRO A 183 -15.73 9.51 5.51
C PRO A 183 -15.06 10.18 4.30
N LYS A 184 -14.07 11.04 4.53
CA LYS A 184 -13.30 11.71 3.47
C LYS A 184 -11.94 11.09 3.25
N ALA A 185 -11.57 10.10 4.05
CA ALA A 185 -10.30 9.39 3.86
C ALA A 185 -10.26 8.72 2.49
N ILE A 186 -9.05 8.60 1.96
CA ILE A 186 -8.79 7.97 0.65
C ILE A 186 -8.01 6.68 0.89
N THR A 187 -8.47 5.58 0.29
CA THR A 187 -7.74 4.31 0.31
C THR A 187 -7.28 3.92 -1.10
N ILE A 188 -6.00 3.59 -1.21
CA ILE A 188 -5.34 3.25 -2.47
C ILE A 188 -4.69 1.88 -2.32
N ALA A 189 -4.98 0.96 -3.23
CA ALA A 189 -4.31 -0.34 -3.25
C ALA A 189 -3.13 -0.34 -4.23
N GLU A 190 -1.96 -0.75 -3.74
CA GLU A 190 -0.88 -1.19 -4.61
C GLU A 190 -1.10 -2.65 -4.97
N GLU A 191 -1.53 -2.90 -6.21
CA GLU A 191 -1.93 -4.23 -6.64
C GLU A 191 -1.63 -4.43 -8.14
N VAL A 192 -0.86 -5.45 -8.47
CA VAL A 192 -0.33 -5.69 -9.82
C VAL A 192 -1.03 -6.82 -10.58
N SER A 193 -1.79 -7.69 -9.90
CA SER A 193 -2.45 -8.81 -10.57
C SER A 193 -3.63 -8.40 -11.44
N GLY A 194 -4.25 -7.27 -11.15
CA GLY A 194 -5.47 -6.81 -11.79
C GLY A 194 -6.74 -7.41 -11.18
N MET A 195 -6.73 -7.80 -9.88
CA MET A 195 -7.90 -8.37 -9.19
C MET A 195 -9.16 -7.55 -9.46
N PRO A 196 -10.22 -8.18 -10.01
CA PRO A 196 -11.49 -7.49 -10.25
C PRO A 196 -12.19 -7.04 -8.96
N GLY A 197 -12.80 -5.86 -8.98
CA GLY A 197 -13.57 -5.35 -7.86
C GLY A 197 -12.76 -4.75 -6.72
N LEU A 198 -11.43 -4.65 -6.87
CA LEU A 198 -10.57 -4.13 -5.80
C LEU A 198 -10.95 -2.70 -5.41
N ALA A 199 -11.13 -1.83 -6.40
CA ALA A 199 -11.54 -0.44 -6.19
C ALA A 199 -13.03 -0.21 -6.56
N ALA A 200 -13.86 -1.21 -6.29
CA ALA A 200 -15.30 -1.12 -6.37
C ALA A 200 -15.91 -1.09 -4.97
N LYS A 201 -17.12 -0.56 -4.86
CA LYS A 201 -17.82 -0.45 -3.59
C LYS A 201 -18.17 -1.83 -3.01
N ILE A 202 -18.17 -1.92 -1.68
CA ILE A 202 -18.53 -3.15 -0.96
C ILE A 202 -19.97 -3.58 -1.29
N GLU A 203 -20.91 -2.64 -1.38
CA GLU A 203 -22.31 -2.89 -1.74
C GLU A 203 -22.49 -3.49 -3.15
N ASP A 204 -21.54 -3.25 -4.04
CA ASP A 204 -21.50 -3.81 -5.40
C ASP A 204 -20.67 -5.11 -5.49
N GLY A 205 -20.24 -5.64 -4.34
CA GLY A 205 -19.41 -6.85 -4.25
C GLY A 205 -17.91 -6.61 -4.40
N GLY A 206 -17.47 -5.35 -4.32
CA GLY A 206 -16.05 -4.97 -4.33
C GLY A 206 -15.40 -4.99 -2.94
N TYR A 207 -14.11 -4.64 -2.88
CA TYR A 207 -13.33 -4.65 -1.64
C TYR A 207 -13.25 -3.28 -0.96
N GLY A 208 -13.83 -2.24 -1.58
CA GLY A 208 -14.04 -0.93 -0.97
C GLY A 208 -12.88 0.04 -1.04
N PHE A 209 -11.80 -0.26 -1.76
CA PHE A 209 -10.78 0.75 -2.05
C PHE A 209 -11.34 1.86 -2.93
N ASP A 210 -10.91 3.10 -2.68
CA ASP A 210 -11.30 4.23 -3.55
C ASP A 210 -10.54 4.21 -4.88
N TYR A 211 -9.28 3.77 -4.84
CA TYR A 211 -8.38 3.73 -5.99
C TYR A 211 -7.48 2.50 -5.95
N ARG A 212 -6.99 2.14 -7.13
CA ARG A 212 -5.83 1.26 -7.30
C ARG A 212 -4.74 1.96 -8.08
N MET A 213 -3.49 1.58 -7.88
CA MET A 213 -2.37 2.12 -8.64
C MET A 213 -2.35 1.54 -10.05
N ALA A 214 -2.15 2.40 -11.06
CA ALA A 214 -2.02 1.98 -12.45
C ALA A 214 -0.57 1.60 -12.76
N MET A 215 -0.15 0.43 -12.25
CA MET A 215 1.23 -0.06 -12.28
C MET A 215 1.81 -0.26 -13.69
N ASN A 216 0.95 -0.44 -14.70
CA ASN A 216 1.35 -0.59 -16.11
C ASN A 216 1.94 0.71 -16.70
N ILE A 217 1.53 1.87 -16.20
CA ILE A 217 1.92 3.17 -16.77
C ILE A 217 3.41 3.46 -16.57
N PRO A 218 3.97 3.44 -15.35
CA PRO A 218 5.39 3.66 -15.15
C PRO A 218 6.26 2.62 -15.87
N ASP A 219 5.87 1.35 -15.87
CA ASP A 219 6.60 0.30 -16.60
C ASP A 219 6.66 0.60 -18.11
N TYR A 220 5.56 1.05 -18.68
CA TYR A 220 5.51 1.47 -20.08
C TYR A 220 6.42 2.68 -20.35
N TRP A 221 6.39 3.71 -19.47
CA TRP A 221 7.21 4.90 -19.59
C TRP A 221 8.71 4.58 -19.50
N ILE A 222 9.13 3.84 -18.49
CA ILE A 222 10.51 3.43 -18.29
C ILE A 222 11.02 2.70 -19.53
N LYS A 223 10.25 1.71 -19.99
CA LYS A 223 10.62 0.93 -21.18
C LYS A 223 10.68 1.79 -22.44
N THR A 224 9.75 2.72 -22.60
CA THR A 224 9.72 3.61 -23.76
C THR A 224 10.92 4.55 -23.75
N ILE A 225 11.24 5.18 -22.62
CA ILE A 225 12.37 6.10 -22.50
C ILE A 225 13.73 5.39 -22.65
N LYS A 226 13.86 4.20 -22.06
CA LYS A 226 15.14 3.45 -22.11
C LYS A 226 15.42 2.80 -23.47
N GLU A 227 14.39 2.31 -24.16
CA GLU A 227 14.56 1.42 -25.31
C GLU A 227 14.26 2.07 -26.67
N LYS A 228 13.59 3.24 -26.69
CA LYS A 228 13.10 3.86 -27.94
C LYS A 228 13.66 5.26 -28.13
N ILE A 229 14.01 5.59 -29.35
CA ILE A 229 14.24 6.97 -29.78
C ILE A 229 12.90 7.68 -29.97
N ASP A 230 12.89 9.00 -29.90
CA ASP A 230 11.64 9.81 -29.91
C ASP A 230 10.77 9.55 -31.13
N GLU A 231 11.38 9.30 -32.29
CA GLU A 231 10.71 9.02 -33.56
C GLU A 231 9.92 7.70 -33.56
N ASP A 232 10.28 6.76 -32.68
CA ASP A 232 9.64 5.45 -32.54
C ASP A 232 8.50 5.44 -31.50
N TRP A 233 8.26 6.57 -30.83
CA TRP A 233 7.19 6.68 -29.87
C TRP A 233 5.83 6.66 -30.60
N LYS A 234 4.93 5.82 -30.09
CA LYS A 234 3.60 5.64 -30.66
C LYS A 234 2.52 6.26 -29.77
N PRO A 235 1.99 7.44 -30.10
CA PRO A 235 0.96 8.10 -29.29
C PRO A 235 -0.26 7.23 -29.01
N SER A 236 -0.63 6.35 -29.96
CA SER A 236 -1.73 5.41 -29.77
C SER A 236 -1.47 4.37 -28.69
N SER A 237 -0.23 3.89 -28.57
CA SER A 237 0.15 2.97 -27.49
C SER A 237 0.20 3.69 -26.12
N MET A 238 0.69 4.92 -26.11
CA MET A 238 0.70 5.76 -24.90
C MET A 238 -0.73 6.03 -24.41
N PHE A 239 -1.62 6.39 -25.34
CA PHE A 239 -3.03 6.59 -25.01
C PHE A 239 -3.69 5.32 -24.50
N TRP A 240 -3.39 4.17 -25.11
CA TRP A 240 -3.88 2.87 -24.65
C TRP A 240 -3.46 2.58 -23.21
N GLU A 241 -2.19 2.71 -22.88
CA GLU A 241 -1.68 2.43 -21.52
C GLU A 241 -2.33 3.31 -20.46
N VAL A 242 -2.50 4.61 -20.75
CA VAL A 242 -3.14 5.55 -19.81
C VAL A 242 -4.63 5.27 -19.64
N THR A 243 -5.30 4.72 -20.65
CA THR A 243 -6.75 4.46 -20.64
C THR A 243 -7.12 3.00 -20.38
N ASN A 244 -6.15 2.08 -20.40
CA ASN A 244 -6.35 0.66 -20.16
C ASN A 244 -6.61 0.39 -18.66
N ARG A 245 -7.87 0.54 -18.30
CA ARG A 245 -8.35 0.33 -16.93
C ARG A 245 -9.74 -0.29 -16.95
N ARG A 246 -10.14 -0.89 -15.82
CA ARG A 246 -11.52 -1.34 -15.64
C ARG A 246 -12.44 -0.13 -15.58
N GLN A 247 -13.60 -0.22 -16.22
CA GLN A 247 -14.52 0.92 -16.35
C GLN A 247 -15.05 1.39 -14.99
N ASP A 248 -15.29 0.47 -14.08
CA ASP A 248 -15.95 0.72 -12.79
C ASP A 248 -14.94 0.90 -11.63
N GLU A 249 -13.65 0.90 -11.91
CA GLU A 249 -12.60 1.08 -10.91
C GLU A 249 -11.78 2.34 -11.20
N LYS A 250 -11.57 3.15 -10.16
CA LYS A 250 -10.72 4.34 -10.23
C LYS A 250 -9.26 3.97 -10.08
N THR A 251 -8.39 4.66 -10.81
CA THR A 251 -6.94 4.43 -10.79
C THR A 251 -6.17 5.71 -10.49
N ILE A 252 -5.05 5.56 -9.82
CA ILE A 252 -4.02 6.60 -9.71
C ILE A 252 -2.97 6.33 -10.79
N SER A 253 -2.89 7.23 -11.77
CA SER A 253 -1.89 7.19 -12.83
C SER A 253 -0.64 7.96 -12.41
N TYR A 254 0.53 7.40 -12.67
CA TYR A 254 1.81 8.03 -12.33
C TYR A 254 2.89 7.60 -13.33
N ALA A 255 3.94 8.40 -13.46
CA ALA A 255 5.03 8.14 -14.41
C ALA A 255 6.17 7.34 -13.79
N GLU A 256 6.46 7.57 -12.50
CA GLU A 256 7.51 6.89 -11.76
C GLU A 256 7.18 6.83 -10.26
N SER A 257 7.81 5.91 -9.55
CA SER A 257 7.74 5.77 -8.10
C SER A 257 9.10 5.31 -7.56
N HIS A 258 9.21 5.20 -6.25
CA HIS A 258 10.41 4.66 -5.58
C HIS A 258 10.69 3.19 -5.94
N ASP A 259 9.72 2.43 -6.48
CA ASP A 259 9.87 1.02 -6.85
C ASP A 259 10.22 0.81 -8.33
N GLN A 260 9.83 1.72 -9.22
CA GLN A 260 9.82 1.44 -10.65
C GLN A 260 10.82 2.24 -11.45
N ALA A 261 11.07 3.48 -11.14
CA ALA A 261 12.13 4.24 -11.75
C ALA A 261 12.77 5.16 -10.73
N LEU A 262 14.07 5.13 -10.71
CA LEU A 262 14.84 6.15 -10.04
C LEU A 262 15.41 7.07 -11.12
N VAL A 263 15.29 8.37 -10.90
CA VAL A 263 15.85 9.38 -11.81
C VAL A 263 17.32 9.08 -12.03
N GLY A 264 17.68 8.78 -13.28
CA GLY A 264 19.05 8.46 -13.67
C GLY A 264 19.35 6.98 -13.85
N ASP A 265 18.39 6.10 -13.66
CA ASP A 265 18.49 4.71 -14.13
C ASP A 265 18.19 4.64 -15.65
#